data_cb3d3fc8e897bbf4a100884c796b0e04
#
_entry.id   cb3d3fc8e897bbf4a100884c796b0e04
#
_cell.length_a   1.000
_cell.length_b   1.000
_cell.length_c   1.000
_cell.angle_alpha   90.00
_cell.angle_beta   90.00
_cell.angle_gamma   90.00
#
_symmetry.space_group_name_H-M   'P 1'
#
loop_
_entity.id
_entity.type
_entity.pdbx_description
1 polymer ?
#
loop_
_entity_poly.entity_id
_entity_poly.type
_entity_poly.pdbx_seq_one_letter_code
_entity_poly.pdbx_strand_id
1 'polypeptide(L)'
;MCKISIVTVCYNAERSIKSTIESVLKQTYTDYEYILIDGKSTDNTYKIVCSYDKKFKNRGVQYRHISEQDQGIFDAMNKGIQMARGRYINFMNADDKFHDSEDTSDRADSSF
;
A
#
# COMPACT_ATOMS: atom_id res chain seq x y z
N MET A 1 12.90 -0.35 14.31
CA MET A 1 11.49 -0.03 14.35
C MET A 1 11.21 1.18 13.48
N CYS A 2 10.16 1.11 12.67
CA CYS A 2 9.86 2.19 11.76
C CYS A 2 8.89 3.18 12.38
N LYS A 3 8.83 4.37 11.82
CA LYS A 3 7.96 5.41 12.31
C LYS A 3 6.57 5.35 11.69
N ILE A 4 6.52 5.02 10.40
CA ILE A 4 5.27 5.06 9.64
C ILE A 4 5.01 3.71 9.02
N SER A 5 3.77 3.27 9.09
CA SER A 5 3.30 2.10 8.35
C SER A 5 2.40 2.61 7.23
N ILE A 6 2.81 2.35 6.00
CA ILE A 6 1.98 2.68 4.84
C ILE A 6 1.24 1.44 4.44
N VAL A 7 -0.07 1.53 4.35
CA VAL A 7 -0.92 0.39 4.05
C VAL A 7 -1.69 0.64 2.77
N THR A 8 -1.58 -0.27 1.82
CA THR A 8 -2.36 -0.24 0.60
C THR A 8 -3.26 -1.47 0.58
N VAL A 9 -4.53 -1.26 0.26
CA VAL A 9 -5.45 -2.35 0.03
C VAL A 9 -5.79 -2.36 -1.45
N CYS A 10 -5.90 -3.54 -2.04
CA CYS A 10 -6.17 -3.63 -3.46
C CYS A 10 -6.98 -4.88 -3.79
N TYR A 11 -7.65 -4.80 -4.90
CA TYR A 11 -8.38 -5.93 -5.46
C TYR A 11 -8.55 -5.70 -6.95
N ASN A 12 -8.03 -6.62 -7.76
CA ASN A 12 -8.12 -6.52 -9.23
C ASN A 12 -7.70 -5.14 -9.72
N ALA A 13 -6.52 -4.72 -9.30
CA ALA A 13 -6.00 -3.39 -9.57
C ALA A 13 -4.75 -3.44 -10.44
N GLU A 14 -4.67 -4.40 -11.36
CA GLU A 14 -3.43 -4.57 -12.11
C GLU A 14 -3.04 -3.36 -12.94
N ARG A 15 -4.01 -2.50 -13.28
CA ARG A 15 -3.71 -1.30 -14.06
C ARG A 15 -3.10 -0.19 -13.22
N SER A 16 -3.40 -0.16 -11.94
CA SER A 16 -2.99 0.96 -11.09
C SER A 16 -2.00 0.57 -10.01
N ILE A 17 -1.92 -0.71 -9.67
CA ILE A 17 -1.12 -1.12 -8.53
C ILE A 17 0.35 -0.80 -8.71
N LYS A 18 0.86 -0.93 -9.91
CA LYS A 18 2.27 -0.64 -10.18
C LYS A 18 2.57 0.83 -9.88
N SER A 19 1.71 1.71 -10.34
CA SER A 19 1.89 3.14 -10.12
C SER A 19 1.85 3.47 -8.63
N THR A 20 0.96 2.84 -7.90
CA THR A 20 0.84 3.05 -6.47
C THR A 20 2.10 2.59 -5.76
N ILE A 21 2.58 1.40 -6.05
CA ILE A 21 3.78 0.88 -5.42
C ILE A 21 4.98 1.73 -5.77
N GLU A 22 5.08 2.16 -7.02
CA GLU A 22 6.20 3.00 -7.44
C GLU A 22 6.23 4.32 -6.70
N SER A 23 5.06 4.91 -6.43
CA SER A 23 5.05 6.17 -5.71
C SER A 23 5.51 6.00 -4.26
N VAL A 24 5.24 4.85 -3.66
CA VAL A 24 5.75 4.56 -2.33
C VAL A 24 7.25 4.32 -2.39
N LEU A 25 7.70 3.58 -3.39
CA LEU A 25 9.10 3.24 -3.54
C LEU A 25 9.98 4.49 -3.76
N LYS A 26 9.42 5.51 -4.37
CA LYS A 26 10.18 6.73 -4.71
C LYS A 26 10.34 7.70 -3.55
N GLN A 27 9.76 7.40 -2.40
CA GLN A 27 9.94 8.28 -1.24
C GLN A 27 11.41 8.36 -0.88
N THR A 28 11.88 9.57 -0.62
CA THR A 28 13.26 9.73 -0.17
C THR A 28 13.42 9.28 1.28
N TYR A 29 12.35 9.35 2.02
CA TYR A 29 12.29 8.94 3.40
C TYR A 29 12.23 7.42 3.46
N THR A 30 12.99 6.80 4.33
CA THR A 30 13.03 5.34 4.40
C THR A 30 12.61 4.78 5.75
N ASP A 31 12.25 5.65 6.69
CA ASP A 31 11.84 5.17 8.02
C ASP A 31 10.36 4.80 8.00
N TYR A 32 10.01 3.89 7.12
CA TYR A 32 8.65 3.37 7.00
C TYR A 32 8.69 1.91 6.62
N GLU A 33 7.60 1.24 6.86
CA GLU A 33 7.35 -0.09 6.31
C GLU A 33 6.16 0.02 5.37
N TYR A 34 6.11 -0.88 4.41
CA TYR A 34 5.01 -0.90 3.46
C TYR A 34 4.27 -2.22 3.59
N ILE A 35 2.97 -2.14 3.81
CA ILE A 35 2.11 -3.30 3.97
C ILE A 35 1.06 -3.26 2.88
N LEU A 36 0.93 -4.34 2.13
CA LEU A 36 -0.01 -4.39 1.03
C LEU A 36 -0.95 -5.57 1.22
N ILE A 37 -2.22 -5.29 1.25
CA ILE A 37 -3.25 -6.30 1.46
C ILE A 37 -4.01 -6.48 0.15
N ASP A 38 -3.87 -7.64 -0.45
CA ASP A 38 -4.57 -7.99 -1.67
C ASP A 38 -5.77 -8.86 -1.33
N GLY A 39 -6.94 -8.50 -1.85
CA GLY A 39 -8.19 -9.20 -1.58
C GLY A 39 -8.38 -10.45 -2.42
N LYS A 40 -7.31 -11.15 -2.70
CA LYS A 40 -7.32 -12.35 -3.52
C LYS A 40 -7.74 -12.03 -4.94
N SER A 41 -6.99 -11.13 -5.56
CA SER A 41 -7.24 -10.71 -6.93
C SER A 41 -7.20 -11.89 -7.89
N THR A 42 -8.03 -11.81 -8.90
CA THR A 42 -8.08 -12.84 -9.94
C THR A 42 -7.26 -12.46 -11.16
N ASP A 43 -6.76 -11.22 -11.19
CA ASP A 43 -5.90 -10.77 -12.28
C ASP A 43 -4.44 -10.83 -11.83
N ASN A 44 -3.57 -10.07 -12.46
CA ASN A 44 -2.13 -10.09 -12.16
C ASN A 44 -1.73 -9.17 -11.02
N THR A 45 -2.67 -8.62 -10.28
CA THR A 45 -2.36 -7.67 -9.21
C THR A 45 -1.34 -8.22 -8.24
N TYR A 46 -1.59 -9.38 -7.67
CA TYR A 46 -0.70 -9.88 -6.64
C TYR A 46 0.65 -10.30 -7.20
N LYS A 47 0.67 -10.74 -8.44
CA LYS A 47 1.93 -11.07 -9.09
C LYS A 47 2.81 -9.82 -9.20
N ILE A 48 2.20 -8.70 -9.53
CA ILE A 48 2.91 -7.43 -9.60
C ILE A 48 3.40 -7.03 -8.21
N VAL A 49 2.56 -7.20 -7.19
CA VAL A 49 2.93 -6.90 -5.82
C VAL A 49 4.19 -7.66 -5.42
N CYS A 50 4.22 -8.94 -5.70
CA CYS A 50 5.37 -9.77 -5.34
C CYS A 50 6.64 -9.37 -6.08
N SER A 51 6.50 -8.81 -7.25
CA SER A 51 7.66 -8.47 -8.08
C SER A 51 8.49 -7.33 -7.48
N TYR A 52 7.99 -6.64 -6.48
CA TYR A 52 8.70 -5.51 -5.88
C TYR A 52 9.48 -5.88 -4.63
N ASP A 53 9.49 -7.14 -4.23
CA ASP A 53 10.18 -7.55 -3.01
C ASP A 53 11.64 -7.12 -3.00
N LYS A 54 12.34 -7.36 -4.08
CA LYS A 54 13.76 -7.03 -4.16
C LYS A 54 14.00 -5.54 -4.12
N LYS A 55 13.15 -4.77 -4.77
CA LYS A 55 13.34 -3.34 -4.85
C LYS A 55 13.24 -2.68 -3.49
N PHE A 56 12.27 -3.10 -2.69
CA PHE A 56 12.16 -2.57 -1.34
C PHE A 56 13.28 -3.05 -0.44
N LYS A 57 13.67 -4.30 -0.61
CA LYS A 57 14.78 -4.82 0.16
C LYS A 57 16.05 -4.03 -0.11
N ASN A 58 16.30 -3.69 -1.36
CA ASN A 58 17.48 -2.92 -1.72
C ASN A 58 17.44 -1.51 -1.14
N ARG A 59 16.25 -0.99 -0.88
CA ARG A 59 16.10 0.31 -0.27
C ARG A 59 16.19 0.26 1.25
N GLY A 60 16.21 -0.93 1.83
CA GLY A 60 16.20 -1.07 3.28
C GLY A 60 14.83 -0.84 3.90
N VAL A 61 13.78 -0.97 3.11
CA VAL A 61 12.40 -0.78 3.57
C VAL A 61 11.77 -2.15 3.74
N GLN A 62 11.12 -2.35 4.86
CA GLN A 62 10.43 -3.60 5.09
C GLN A 62 9.11 -3.59 4.30
N TYR A 63 8.95 -4.61 3.48
CA TYR A 63 7.80 -4.73 2.59
C TYR A 63 7.11 -6.06 2.89
N ARG A 64 5.88 -5.99 3.34
CA ARG A 64 5.11 -7.18 3.68
C ARG A 64 3.79 -7.14 2.94
N HIS A 65 3.37 -8.29 2.45
CA HIS A 65 2.13 -8.36 1.72
C HIS A 65 1.47 -9.70 1.92
N ILE A 66 0.17 -9.71 1.81
CA ILE A 66 -0.62 -10.94 1.84
C ILE A 66 -1.69 -10.85 0.76
N SER A 67 -2.16 -12.02 0.34
CA SER A 67 -3.27 -12.10 -0.60
C SER A 67 -4.25 -13.10 -0.02
N GLU A 68 -5.40 -12.61 0.42
CA GLU A 68 -6.44 -13.47 0.93
C GLU A 68 -7.77 -12.78 0.80
N GLN A 69 -8.81 -13.56 0.74
CA GLN A 69 -10.15 -13.01 0.61
C GLN A 69 -10.50 -12.18 1.83
N ASP A 70 -11.10 -11.04 1.58
CA ASP A 70 -11.59 -10.20 2.66
C ASP A 70 -13.08 -9.93 2.43
N GLN A 71 -13.70 -9.28 3.40
CA GLN A 71 -15.12 -9.01 3.35
C GLN A 71 -15.39 -7.54 3.09
N GLY A 72 -14.56 -6.94 2.26
CA GLY A 72 -14.69 -5.57 1.89
C GLY A 72 -13.49 -4.77 2.33
N ILE A 73 -13.51 -3.50 2.00
CA ILE A 73 -12.35 -2.65 2.20
C ILE A 73 -12.01 -2.50 3.69
N PHE A 74 -13.03 -2.46 4.55
CA PHE A 74 -12.76 -2.28 5.98
C PHE A 74 -12.08 -3.50 6.57
N ASP A 75 -12.44 -4.68 6.09
CA ASP A 75 -11.77 -5.90 6.55
C ASP A 75 -10.31 -5.89 6.12
N ALA A 76 -10.05 -5.48 4.88
CA ALA A 76 -8.68 -5.40 4.39
C ALA A 76 -7.88 -4.36 5.17
N MET A 77 -8.49 -3.22 5.47
CA MET A 77 -7.81 -2.18 6.25
C MET A 77 -7.48 -2.67 7.65
N ASN A 78 -8.39 -3.42 8.26
CA ASN A 78 -8.12 -3.99 9.58
C ASN A 78 -6.93 -4.95 9.55
N LYS A 79 -6.83 -5.75 8.51
CA LYS A 79 -5.68 -6.63 8.38
C LYS A 79 -4.37 -5.84 8.33
N GLY A 80 -4.39 -4.74 7.58
CA GLY A 80 -3.22 -3.87 7.51
C GLY A 80 -2.88 -3.27 8.86
N ILE A 81 -3.88 -2.82 9.59
CA ILE A 81 -3.67 -2.24 10.91
C ILE A 81 -3.05 -3.27 11.85
N GLN A 82 -3.52 -4.50 11.79
CA GLN A 82 -2.98 -5.54 12.67
C GLN A 82 -1.54 -5.89 12.33
N MET A 83 -1.14 -5.72 11.09
CA MET A 83 0.23 -5.98 10.67
C MET A 83 1.15 -4.79 10.95
N ALA A 84 0.59 -3.61 11.12
CA ALA A 84 1.37 -2.38 11.22
C ALA A 84 2.17 -2.33 12.52
N ARG A 85 3.41 -1.88 12.41
CA ARG A 85 4.31 -1.74 13.57
C ARG A 85 4.80 -0.32 13.77
N GLY A 86 4.47 0.57 12.84
CA GLY A 86 4.88 1.96 12.94
C GLY A 86 4.04 2.72 13.95
N ARG A 87 4.53 3.88 14.33
CA ARG A 87 3.79 4.74 15.26
C ARG A 87 2.58 5.38 14.58
N TYR A 88 2.68 5.58 13.28
CA TYR A 88 1.61 6.21 12.50
C TYR A 88 1.26 5.30 11.34
N ILE A 89 0.00 5.31 10.97
CA ILE A 89 -0.49 4.49 9.88
C ILE A 89 -1.06 5.41 8.80
N ASN A 90 -0.56 5.27 7.58
CA ASN A 90 -1.09 5.97 6.41
C ASN A 90 -1.73 4.96 5.49
N PHE A 91 -2.95 5.22 5.09
CA PHE A 91 -3.63 4.37 4.11
C PHE A 91 -3.53 4.99 2.74
N MET A 92 -3.31 4.12 1.75
CA MET A 92 -3.21 4.54 0.37
C MET A 92 -3.84 3.45 -0.50
N ASN A 93 -4.95 3.77 -1.12
CA ASN A 93 -5.62 2.81 -1.99
C ASN A 93 -4.86 2.65 -3.29
N ALA A 94 -5.07 1.49 -3.93
CA ALA A 94 -4.39 1.22 -5.19
C ALA A 94 -4.70 2.24 -6.26
N ASP A 95 -5.88 2.83 -6.21
CA ASP A 95 -6.27 3.82 -7.20
C ASP A 95 -5.83 5.23 -6.84
N ASP A 96 -5.35 5.44 -5.64
CA ASP A 96 -4.89 6.74 -5.21
C ASP A 96 -3.49 6.96 -5.73
N LYS A 97 -3.29 8.06 -6.39
CA LYS A 97 -1.98 8.40 -6.92
C LYS A 97 -1.58 9.76 -6.41
N PHE A 98 -0.32 9.87 -6.08
CA PHE A 98 0.19 11.13 -5.57
C PHE A 98 0.21 12.22 -6.61
N HIS A 99 0.11 11.84 -7.88
CA HIS A 99 0.17 12.83 -8.93
C HIS A 99 -1.02 13.77 -8.91
N ASP A 100 -2.10 13.37 -8.31
CA ASP A 100 -3.29 14.20 -8.25
C ASP A 100 -3.24 15.07 -7.02
N SER A 101 -2.23 15.91 -6.97
CA SER A 101 -2.01 16.68 -5.77
C SER A 101 -3.17 17.59 -5.44
N GLU A 102 -3.77 18.21 -6.44
CA GLU A 102 -4.90 19.07 -6.16
C GLU A 102 -6.10 18.28 -5.68
N ASP A 103 -6.32 17.13 -6.28
CA ASP A 103 -7.39 16.26 -5.84
C ASP A 103 -7.06 15.65 -4.50
N THR A 104 -5.82 15.30 -4.33
CA THR A 104 -5.40 14.68 -3.11
C THR A 104 -5.63 15.59 -1.93
N SER A 105 -5.32 16.85 -2.11
CA SER A 105 -5.51 17.79 -1.00
C SER A 105 -6.98 17.88 -0.61
N ASP A 106 -7.86 17.79 -1.57
CA ASP A 106 -9.28 17.82 -1.26
C ASP A 106 -9.71 16.58 -0.58
N ARG A 107 -9.24 15.46 -1.08
CA ARG A 107 -9.71 14.20 -0.58
C ARG A 107 -8.99 13.74 0.67
N ALA A 108 -7.81 14.26 0.88
CA ALA A 108 -7.05 13.84 2.04
C ALA A 108 -7.83 14.10 3.31
N ASP A 109 -8.47 15.22 3.38
CA ASP A 109 -9.25 15.53 4.56
C ASP A 109 -10.58 14.82 4.54
N SER A 110 -11.14 14.57 3.38
CA SER A 110 -12.43 13.91 3.31
C SER A 110 -12.31 12.40 3.46
N SER A 111 -11.16 11.87 3.14
CA SER A 111 -10.99 10.43 3.13
C SER A 111 -10.95 9.83 4.50
N PHE A 112 -10.48 10.57 5.39
CA PHE A 112 -10.22 10.03 6.72
C PHE A 112 -10.62 10.98 7.80
#